data_f6c28ce39c4176eca87118d35b4c162a
#
_entry.id   f6c28ce39c4176eca87118d35b4c162a
#
_cell.length_a   1.000
_cell.length_b   1.000
_cell.length_c   1.000
_cell.angle_alpha   90.00
_cell.angle_beta   90.00
_cell.angle_gamma   90.00
#
_symmetry.space_group_name_H-M   'P 1'
#
loop_
_entity.id
_entity.type
_entity.pdbx_description
1 polymer ?
#
loop_
_entity_poly.entity_id
_entity_poly.type
_entity_poly.pdbx_seq_one_letter_code
_entity_poly.pdbx_strand_id
1 'polypeptide(L)'
;KIIHSNLEERSYLPLKVAKKMGVPVRISHSHNRPLGINLKLLVRYYFRFMLKHYNTHMFACGAEAGNWLYGKKNRDKVIIMKNAIDANAYRYNEAVQDEMRKQLGLTNKKVIGHVGRFFPQKNHEFLIDIFDAIHKKEPDAVLVLVGGGETDDILKNHIKEKVAKLGLTDSVKFLGVRDDVEKVVQTFDVFLLPSLFEGLPVTMVEAQAAGLPCVISDRVPVECDITGNVTVVPLDETPEKWADVVINQMNNFEKKDTYSQIVDAGFDIKAQAVWLEEFYRKALEENGFKL
;
A
#
# COMPACT_ATOMS: atom_id res chain seq x y z
N LYS A 1 13.82 4.20 -28.00
CA LYS A 1 12.71 3.55 -28.72
C LYS A 1 11.42 3.49 -27.88
N ILE A 2 11.53 3.45 -26.54
CA ILE A 2 10.40 3.47 -25.60
C ILE A 2 10.60 4.58 -24.58
N ILE A 3 9.52 5.24 -24.18
CA ILE A 3 9.44 6.06 -22.98
C ILE A 3 8.24 5.60 -22.16
N HIS A 4 8.45 5.27 -20.88
CA HIS A 4 7.41 4.96 -19.90
C HIS A 4 7.45 6.01 -18.80
N SER A 5 6.42 6.84 -18.71
CA SER A 5 6.36 7.99 -17.80
C SER A 5 5.35 7.73 -16.68
N ASN A 6 5.83 7.74 -15.43
CA ASN A 6 5.07 7.52 -14.20
C ASN A 6 4.70 8.86 -13.51
N LEU A 7 4.29 9.87 -14.28
CA LEU A 7 4.02 11.23 -13.82
C LEU A 7 2.55 11.65 -13.95
N GLU A 8 1.63 10.70 -14.01
CA GLU A 8 0.20 10.91 -14.22
C GLU A 8 -0.06 11.86 -15.42
N GLU A 9 -0.90 12.89 -15.24
CA GLU A 9 -1.17 13.89 -16.28
C GLU A 9 0.06 14.72 -16.71
N ARG A 10 1.07 14.85 -15.82
CA ARG A 10 2.34 15.53 -16.15
C ARG A 10 3.19 14.75 -17.15
N SER A 11 2.88 13.47 -17.37
CA SER A 11 3.45 12.66 -18.46
C SER A 11 3.27 13.32 -19.84
N TYR A 12 2.30 14.24 -19.99
CA TYR A 12 2.14 15.04 -21.19
C TYR A 12 3.45 15.71 -21.63
N LEU A 13 4.22 16.28 -20.70
CA LEU A 13 5.43 17.02 -21.02
C LEU A 13 6.52 16.15 -21.66
N PRO A 14 7.03 15.09 -21.01
CA PRO A 14 8.03 14.22 -21.61
C PRO A 14 7.51 13.48 -22.85
N LEU A 15 6.23 13.04 -22.88
CA LEU A 15 5.69 12.34 -24.04
C LEU A 15 5.52 13.26 -25.27
N LYS A 16 5.28 14.56 -25.07
CA LYS A 16 5.25 15.55 -26.16
C LYS A 16 6.64 15.67 -26.81
N VAL A 17 7.70 15.74 -25.98
CA VAL A 17 9.08 15.79 -26.48
C VAL A 17 9.42 14.48 -27.21
N ALA A 18 9.12 13.35 -26.60
CA ALA A 18 9.36 12.02 -27.17
C ALA A 18 8.68 11.85 -28.55
N LYS A 19 7.45 12.33 -28.70
CA LYS A 19 6.76 12.33 -30.01
C LYS A 19 7.50 13.13 -31.05
N LYS A 20 7.99 14.33 -30.69
CA LYS A 20 8.79 15.18 -31.61
C LYS A 20 10.12 14.52 -32.00
N MET A 21 10.70 13.71 -31.10
CA MET A 21 11.94 12.97 -31.32
C MET A 21 11.72 11.63 -32.06
N GLY A 22 10.48 11.34 -32.51
CA GLY A 22 10.17 10.11 -33.22
C GLY A 22 10.17 8.84 -32.35
N VAL A 23 10.05 8.96 -31.03
CA VAL A 23 9.97 7.79 -30.15
C VAL A 23 8.63 7.08 -30.40
N PRO A 24 8.62 5.81 -30.89
CA PRO A 24 7.40 5.15 -31.33
C PRO A 24 6.50 4.72 -30.18
N VAL A 25 7.05 4.19 -29.10
CA VAL A 25 6.31 3.67 -27.94
C VAL A 25 6.37 4.69 -26.81
N ARG A 26 5.21 5.26 -26.49
CA ARG A 26 5.08 6.33 -25.48
C ARG A 26 3.97 5.96 -24.49
N ILE A 27 4.38 5.55 -23.31
CA ILE A 27 3.50 5.03 -22.25
C ILE A 27 3.32 6.10 -21.18
N SER A 28 2.08 6.39 -20.82
CA SER A 28 1.73 7.13 -19.61
C SER A 28 1.19 6.16 -18.56
N HIS A 29 1.57 6.33 -17.30
CA HIS A 29 1.15 5.47 -16.20
C HIS A 29 0.55 6.30 -15.07
N SER A 30 -0.64 5.92 -14.62
CA SER A 30 -1.38 6.55 -13.53
C SER A 30 -1.27 5.73 -12.26
N HIS A 31 -0.77 6.35 -11.18
CA HIS A 31 -0.63 5.72 -9.86
C HIS A 31 -1.61 6.29 -8.83
N ASN A 32 -2.11 7.52 -9.05
CA ASN A 32 -2.93 8.22 -8.08
C ASN A 32 -4.09 8.96 -8.74
N ARG A 33 -5.08 9.28 -7.90
CA ARG A 33 -6.09 10.28 -8.24
C ARG A 33 -5.92 11.49 -7.32
N PRO A 34 -6.07 12.74 -7.78
CA PRO A 34 -5.99 13.91 -6.92
C PRO A 34 -7.14 13.94 -5.93
N LEU A 35 -6.83 14.34 -4.72
CA LEU A 35 -7.80 14.57 -3.65
C LEU A 35 -8.07 16.08 -3.54
N GLY A 36 -9.36 16.44 -3.46
CA GLY A 36 -9.81 17.82 -3.25
C GLY A 36 -9.79 18.70 -4.51
N ILE A 37 -10.43 19.86 -4.39
CA ILE A 37 -10.54 20.90 -5.43
C ILE A 37 -9.56 22.03 -5.08
N ASN A 38 -8.59 22.29 -5.95
CA ASN A 38 -7.67 23.42 -5.82
C ASN A 38 -7.34 24.02 -7.21
N LEU A 39 -6.76 25.23 -7.21
CA LEU A 39 -6.43 25.93 -8.48
C LEU A 39 -5.53 25.10 -9.41
N LYS A 40 -4.69 24.23 -8.86
CA LYS A 40 -3.82 23.31 -9.63
C LYS A 40 -4.63 22.29 -10.43
N LEU A 41 -5.89 22.07 -10.08
CA LEU A 41 -6.77 21.11 -10.75
C LEU A 41 -7.05 21.52 -12.22
N LEU A 42 -7.17 22.83 -12.52
CA LEU A 42 -7.36 23.33 -13.89
C LEU A 42 -6.17 22.95 -14.79
N VAL A 43 -4.95 23.14 -14.27
CA VAL A 43 -3.72 22.78 -15.00
C VAL A 43 -3.63 21.26 -15.18
N ARG A 44 -4.04 20.49 -14.18
CA ARG A 44 -4.11 19.03 -14.27
C ARG A 44 -5.11 18.55 -15.31
N TYR A 45 -6.30 19.16 -15.40
CA TYR A 45 -7.28 18.87 -16.46
C TYR A 45 -6.77 19.22 -17.85
N TYR A 46 -6.06 20.34 -18.00
CA TYR A 46 -5.42 20.71 -19.26
C TYR A 46 -4.37 19.65 -19.67
N PHE A 47 -3.48 19.25 -18.76
CA PHE A 47 -2.47 18.23 -19.06
C PHE A 47 -3.10 16.87 -19.38
N ARG A 48 -4.13 16.48 -18.63
CA ARG A 48 -4.92 15.27 -18.90
C ARG A 48 -5.57 15.30 -20.28
N PHE A 49 -6.14 16.45 -20.69
CA PHE A 49 -6.71 16.62 -22.02
C PHE A 49 -5.66 16.50 -23.11
N MET A 50 -4.49 17.12 -22.91
CA MET A 50 -3.39 17.09 -23.89
C MET A 50 -2.74 15.70 -23.98
N LEU A 51 -2.62 14.97 -22.88
CA LEU A 51 -1.92 13.68 -22.79
C LEU A 51 -2.39 12.67 -23.85
N LYS A 52 -3.69 12.61 -24.12
CA LYS A 52 -4.30 11.68 -25.10
C LYS A 52 -3.77 11.81 -26.54
N HIS A 53 -3.11 12.93 -26.88
CA HIS A 53 -2.52 13.17 -28.19
C HIS A 53 -1.07 12.69 -28.30
N TYR A 54 -0.47 12.28 -27.18
CA TYR A 54 0.97 11.99 -27.08
C TYR A 54 1.29 10.59 -26.62
N ASN A 55 0.46 9.98 -25.77
CA ASN A 55 0.61 8.58 -25.38
C ASN A 55 0.17 7.62 -26.52
N THR A 56 0.82 6.48 -26.60
CA THR A 56 0.44 5.34 -27.46
C THR A 56 -0.22 4.24 -26.62
N HIS A 57 0.18 4.12 -25.36
CA HIS A 57 -0.34 3.14 -24.42
C HIS A 57 -0.71 3.81 -23.10
N MET A 58 -1.76 3.31 -22.47
CA MET A 58 -2.34 3.82 -21.24
C MET A 58 -2.18 2.75 -20.15
N PHE A 59 -1.40 3.07 -19.13
CA PHE A 59 -1.18 2.19 -17.98
C PHE A 59 -1.76 2.82 -16.71
N ALA A 60 -2.24 1.97 -15.80
CA ALA A 60 -2.66 2.40 -14.48
C ALA A 60 -2.39 1.31 -13.43
N CYS A 61 -2.10 1.70 -12.19
CA CYS A 61 -1.95 0.75 -11.09
C CYS A 61 -3.29 0.13 -10.62
N GLY A 62 -4.41 0.73 -11.00
CA GLY A 62 -5.76 0.27 -10.68
C GLY A 62 -6.84 1.03 -11.47
N ALA A 63 -8.06 0.53 -11.41
CA ALA A 63 -9.18 1.06 -12.17
C ALA A 63 -9.49 2.54 -11.88
N GLU A 64 -9.46 2.94 -10.61
CA GLU A 64 -9.71 4.33 -10.19
C GLU A 64 -8.67 5.32 -10.73
N ALA A 65 -7.39 4.96 -10.65
CA ALA A 65 -6.30 5.76 -11.22
C ALA A 65 -6.44 5.86 -12.75
N GLY A 66 -6.78 4.78 -13.42
CA GLY A 66 -7.04 4.74 -14.86
C GLY A 66 -8.27 5.59 -15.25
N ASN A 67 -9.37 5.46 -14.53
CA ASN A 67 -10.57 6.26 -14.75
C ASN A 67 -10.34 7.75 -14.58
N TRP A 68 -9.52 8.11 -13.59
CA TRP A 68 -9.12 9.49 -13.38
C TRP A 68 -8.33 10.03 -14.56
N LEU A 69 -7.25 9.36 -14.96
CA LEU A 69 -6.33 9.91 -15.97
C LEU A 69 -6.90 9.84 -17.39
N TYR A 70 -7.55 8.75 -17.76
CA TYR A 70 -7.97 8.50 -19.15
C TYR A 70 -9.47 8.64 -19.35
N GLY A 71 -10.27 8.68 -18.30
CA GLY A 71 -11.72 8.74 -18.33
C GLY A 71 -12.36 7.35 -18.49
N LYS A 72 -13.54 7.17 -17.88
CA LYS A 72 -14.28 5.89 -17.85
C LYS A 72 -14.54 5.28 -19.25
N LYS A 73 -14.64 6.11 -20.29
CA LYS A 73 -14.85 5.66 -21.69
C LYS A 73 -13.65 4.88 -22.27
N ASN A 74 -12.47 5.03 -21.70
CA ASN A 74 -11.25 4.37 -22.16
C ASN A 74 -10.84 3.19 -21.28
N ARG A 75 -11.64 2.80 -20.30
CA ARG A 75 -11.29 1.76 -19.32
C ARG A 75 -10.81 0.45 -19.99
N ASP A 76 -11.45 0.06 -21.08
CA ASP A 76 -11.11 -1.19 -21.79
C ASP A 76 -9.79 -1.11 -22.59
N LYS A 77 -9.21 0.10 -22.72
CA LYS A 77 -7.90 0.36 -23.35
C LYS A 77 -6.78 0.54 -22.33
N VAL A 78 -7.14 0.66 -21.06
CA VAL A 78 -6.17 0.86 -19.99
C VAL A 78 -5.60 -0.49 -19.54
N ILE A 79 -4.30 -0.61 -19.63
CA ILE A 79 -3.57 -1.79 -19.15
C ILE A 79 -3.35 -1.60 -17.66
N ILE A 80 -3.91 -2.50 -16.86
CA ILE A 80 -3.71 -2.47 -15.40
C ILE A 80 -2.41 -3.20 -15.06
N MET A 81 -1.47 -2.44 -14.54
CA MET A 81 -0.21 -2.94 -13.98
C MET A 81 -0.16 -2.54 -12.50
N LYS A 82 -0.41 -3.48 -11.62
CA LYS A 82 -0.52 -3.25 -10.18
C LYS A 82 0.82 -2.82 -9.57
N ASN A 83 0.78 -2.07 -8.47
CA ASN A 83 1.98 -1.79 -7.69
C ASN A 83 2.41 -3.09 -7.00
N ALA A 84 3.49 -3.68 -7.45
CA ALA A 84 3.96 -4.97 -6.98
C ALA A 84 5.04 -4.84 -5.89
N ILE A 85 5.20 -5.93 -5.14
CA ILE A 85 6.20 -6.12 -4.09
C ILE A 85 7.13 -7.28 -4.46
N ASP A 86 8.26 -7.43 -3.78
CA ASP A 86 8.98 -8.71 -3.80
C ASP A 86 8.22 -9.71 -2.91
N ALA A 87 7.26 -10.41 -3.50
CA ALA A 87 6.39 -11.33 -2.78
C ALA A 87 7.18 -12.43 -2.03
N ASN A 88 8.34 -12.82 -2.57
CA ASN A 88 9.18 -13.81 -1.93
C ASN A 88 9.90 -13.27 -0.68
N ALA A 89 10.27 -11.98 -0.67
CA ALA A 89 10.88 -11.35 0.51
C ALA A 89 9.90 -11.25 1.69
N TYR A 90 8.61 -11.01 1.39
CA TYR A 90 7.55 -10.94 2.41
C TYR A 90 6.96 -12.30 2.76
N ARG A 91 7.30 -13.38 2.03
CA ARG A 91 6.75 -14.72 2.28
C ARG A 91 6.94 -15.14 3.73
N TYR A 92 5.85 -15.65 4.35
CA TYR A 92 5.88 -16.08 5.75
C TYR A 92 7.02 -17.06 6.04
N ASN A 93 7.79 -16.75 7.07
CA ASN A 93 8.94 -17.55 7.51
C ASN A 93 9.06 -17.48 9.05
N GLU A 94 8.75 -18.59 9.70
CA GLU A 94 8.75 -18.72 11.15
C GLU A 94 10.12 -18.41 11.77
N ALA A 95 11.21 -18.87 11.16
CA ALA A 95 12.55 -18.59 11.66
C ALA A 95 12.91 -17.10 11.64
N VAL A 96 12.48 -16.37 10.61
CA VAL A 96 12.64 -14.92 10.51
C VAL A 96 11.77 -14.21 11.56
N GLN A 97 10.54 -14.69 11.76
CA GLN A 97 9.64 -14.18 12.79
C GLN A 97 10.27 -14.29 14.18
N ASP A 98 10.77 -15.47 14.55
CA ASP A 98 11.33 -15.73 15.88
C ASP A 98 12.59 -14.89 16.14
N GLU A 99 13.49 -14.84 15.17
CA GLU A 99 14.71 -14.02 15.29
C GLU A 99 14.38 -12.54 15.42
N MET A 100 13.48 -12.01 14.59
CA MET A 100 13.10 -10.61 14.63
C MET A 100 12.30 -10.25 15.90
N ARG A 101 11.42 -11.16 16.40
CA ARG A 101 10.74 -11.00 17.68
C ARG A 101 11.71 -10.91 18.83
N LYS A 102 12.75 -11.75 18.83
CA LYS A 102 13.83 -11.70 19.84
C LYS A 102 14.59 -10.37 19.78
N GLN A 103 14.98 -9.93 18.59
CA GLN A 103 15.70 -8.66 18.40
C GLN A 103 14.89 -7.45 18.86
N LEU A 104 13.57 -7.45 18.62
CA LEU A 104 12.68 -6.35 18.99
C LEU A 104 12.09 -6.46 20.40
N GLY A 105 12.43 -7.52 21.17
CA GLY A 105 11.87 -7.77 22.51
C GLY A 105 10.36 -8.03 22.48
N LEU A 106 9.90 -8.82 21.48
CA LEU A 106 8.50 -9.16 21.26
C LEU A 106 8.19 -10.65 21.54
N THR A 107 9.14 -11.39 22.08
CA THR A 107 8.95 -12.80 22.44
C THR A 107 7.79 -12.94 23.42
N ASN A 108 6.88 -13.86 23.16
CA ASN A 108 5.66 -14.12 23.94
C ASN A 108 4.68 -12.93 24.04
N LYS A 109 4.80 -11.93 23.13
CA LYS A 109 3.86 -10.82 23.05
C LYS A 109 2.83 -11.04 21.94
N LYS A 110 1.64 -10.48 22.11
CA LYS A 110 0.63 -10.32 21.06
C LYS A 110 0.94 -9.04 20.31
N VAL A 111 1.28 -9.15 19.03
CA VAL A 111 1.83 -8.02 18.26
C VAL A 111 0.83 -7.53 17.23
N ILE A 112 0.35 -6.30 17.43
CA ILE A 112 -0.43 -5.56 16.46
C ILE A 112 0.55 -4.71 15.61
N GLY A 113 0.53 -4.86 14.29
CA GLY A 113 1.40 -4.13 13.39
C GLY A 113 0.68 -3.05 12.58
N HIS A 114 1.35 -1.92 12.40
CA HIS A 114 0.95 -0.90 11.43
C HIS A 114 2.17 -0.42 10.66
N VAL A 115 2.07 -0.34 9.34
CA VAL A 115 3.12 0.19 8.46
C VAL A 115 2.56 1.36 7.67
N GLY A 116 3.11 2.55 7.89
CA GLY A 116 2.68 3.75 7.20
C GLY A 116 3.37 5.01 7.70
N ARG A 117 3.40 6.05 6.85
CA ARG A 117 3.87 7.38 7.26
C ARG A 117 2.91 7.98 8.29
N PHE A 118 3.44 8.80 9.21
CA PHE A 118 2.61 9.59 10.12
C PHE A 118 1.91 10.71 9.35
N PHE A 119 0.83 10.37 8.70
CA PHE A 119 0.04 11.27 7.89
C PHE A 119 -1.43 11.16 8.30
N PRO A 120 -2.23 12.26 8.28
CA PRO A 120 -3.63 12.24 8.73
C PRO A 120 -4.48 11.12 8.10
N GLN A 121 -4.19 10.78 6.86
CA GLN A 121 -4.84 9.68 6.13
C GLN A 121 -4.79 8.35 6.87
N LYS A 122 -3.67 8.04 7.55
CA LYS A 122 -3.45 6.76 8.25
C LYS A 122 -4.16 6.68 9.60
N ASN A 123 -4.70 7.80 10.09
CA ASN A 123 -5.56 7.88 11.27
C ASN A 123 -4.93 7.29 12.55
N HIS A 124 -3.66 7.66 12.81
CA HIS A 124 -2.93 7.17 13.98
C HIS A 124 -3.61 7.53 15.31
N GLU A 125 -4.35 8.65 15.36
CA GLU A 125 -5.15 9.01 16.54
C GLU A 125 -6.11 7.89 16.94
N PHE A 126 -6.93 7.45 16.00
CA PHE A 126 -7.90 6.39 16.23
C PHE A 126 -7.24 5.03 16.42
N LEU A 127 -6.11 4.79 15.73
CA LEU A 127 -5.31 3.57 15.91
C LEU A 127 -4.83 3.42 17.37
N ILE A 128 -4.41 4.51 18.02
CA ILE A 128 -4.03 4.49 19.43
C ILE A 128 -5.25 4.26 20.33
N ASP A 129 -6.43 4.83 20.02
CA ASP A 129 -7.65 4.57 20.79
C ASP A 129 -8.07 3.10 20.72
N ILE A 130 -7.97 2.48 19.52
CA ILE A 130 -8.19 1.05 19.34
C ILE A 130 -7.19 0.24 20.19
N PHE A 131 -5.90 0.61 20.13
CA PHE A 131 -4.88 -0.09 20.88
C PHE A 131 -5.04 0.05 22.40
N ASP A 132 -5.46 1.19 22.92
CA ASP A 132 -5.81 1.36 24.34
C ASP A 132 -6.93 0.40 24.77
N ALA A 133 -7.96 0.26 23.93
CA ALA A 133 -9.04 -0.69 24.18
C ALA A 133 -8.57 -2.17 24.12
N ILE A 134 -7.62 -2.49 23.21
CA ILE A 134 -7.00 -3.81 23.15
C ILE A 134 -6.17 -4.07 24.41
N HIS A 135 -5.29 -3.14 24.80
CA HIS A 135 -4.36 -3.30 25.90
C HIS A 135 -5.06 -3.48 27.25
N LYS A 136 -6.22 -2.85 27.44
CA LYS A 136 -7.09 -3.06 28.61
C LYS A 136 -7.61 -4.50 28.74
N LYS A 137 -7.80 -5.21 27.62
CA LYS A 137 -8.28 -6.60 27.57
C LYS A 137 -7.13 -7.60 27.49
N GLU A 138 -6.03 -7.21 26.85
CA GLU A 138 -4.84 -8.01 26.57
C GLU A 138 -3.58 -7.25 26.98
N PRO A 139 -3.21 -7.27 28.28
CA PRO A 139 -2.07 -6.49 28.79
C PRO A 139 -0.72 -6.85 28.18
N ASP A 140 -0.59 -8.06 27.59
CA ASP A 140 0.60 -8.50 26.87
C ASP A 140 0.67 -8.04 25.41
N ALA A 141 -0.36 -7.32 24.96
CA ALA A 141 -0.38 -6.76 23.61
C ALA A 141 0.65 -5.63 23.43
N VAL A 142 1.30 -5.61 22.28
CA VAL A 142 2.26 -4.56 21.87
C VAL A 142 1.86 -4.05 20.50
N LEU A 143 1.80 -2.73 20.35
CA LEU A 143 1.61 -2.07 19.06
C LEU A 143 2.98 -1.72 18.47
N VAL A 144 3.23 -2.15 17.25
CA VAL A 144 4.44 -1.83 16.49
C VAL A 144 4.08 -0.90 15.34
N LEU A 145 4.66 0.31 15.35
CA LEU A 145 4.47 1.34 14.35
C LEU A 145 5.75 1.48 13.51
N VAL A 146 5.65 1.17 12.21
CA VAL A 146 6.74 1.28 11.25
C VAL A 146 6.43 2.40 10.27
N GLY A 147 7.37 3.30 10.08
CA GLY A 147 7.27 4.43 9.17
C GLY A 147 7.64 5.74 9.83
N GLY A 148 7.55 6.78 9.06
CA GLY A 148 7.96 8.13 9.44
C GLY A 148 8.51 8.87 8.24
N GLY A 149 8.98 10.10 8.44
CA GLY A 149 9.60 10.93 7.41
C GLY A 149 9.95 12.29 7.99
N GLU A 150 10.81 13.05 7.33
CA GLU A 150 11.30 14.36 7.81
C GLU A 150 10.16 15.39 8.05
N THR A 151 9.04 15.26 7.35
CA THR A 151 7.88 16.16 7.48
C THR A 151 6.83 15.67 8.47
N ASP A 152 7.00 14.48 9.04
CA ASP A 152 5.96 13.79 9.83
C ASP A 152 6.14 13.98 11.36
N ASP A 153 7.16 14.74 11.80
CA ASP A 153 7.53 14.83 13.21
C ASP A 153 6.45 15.46 14.10
N ILE A 154 5.68 16.42 13.59
CA ILE A 154 4.62 17.09 14.39
C ILE A 154 3.55 16.08 14.78
N LEU A 155 2.98 15.35 13.81
CA LEU A 155 1.95 14.36 14.08
C LEU A 155 2.51 13.19 14.91
N LYS A 156 3.71 12.73 14.60
CA LYS A 156 4.38 11.67 15.34
C LYS A 156 4.60 12.03 16.80
N ASN A 157 5.03 13.27 17.10
CA ASN A 157 5.20 13.74 18.46
C ASN A 157 3.87 13.84 19.18
N HIS A 158 2.83 14.36 18.53
CA HIS A 158 1.48 14.38 19.09
C HIS A 158 0.97 12.97 19.45
N ILE A 159 1.19 11.98 18.57
CA ILE A 159 0.84 10.58 18.86
C ILE A 159 1.65 10.02 20.04
N LYS A 160 2.95 10.32 20.15
CA LYS A 160 3.76 9.93 21.31
C LYS A 160 3.24 10.53 22.61
N GLU A 161 2.82 11.79 22.59
CA GLU A 161 2.21 12.44 23.76
C GLU A 161 0.90 11.75 24.16
N LYS A 162 0.05 11.38 23.18
CA LYS A 162 -1.18 10.63 23.42
C LYS A 162 -0.87 9.26 24.06
N VAL A 163 0.09 8.52 23.52
CA VAL A 163 0.55 7.24 24.05
C VAL A 163 1.00 7.38 25.51
N ALA A 164 1.80 8.43 25.84
CA ALA A 164 2.26 8.68 27.19
C ALA A 164 1.11 9.05 28.14
N LYS A 165 0.16 9.88 27.70
CA LYS A 165 -1.04 10.25 28.50
C LYS A 165 -1.92 9.04 28.85
N LEU A 166 -1.97 8.04 27.96
CA LEU A 166 -2.71 6.80 28.18
C LEU A 166 -1.92 5.74 28.95
N GLY A 167 -0.65 6.02 29.34
CA GLY A 167 0.19 5.07 30.05
C GLY A 167 0.70 3.89 29.21
N LEU A 168 0.70 4.02 27.87
CA LEU A 168 1.02 2.95 26.91
C LEU A 168 2.48 2.96 26.43
N THR A 169 3.35 3.76 27.04
CA THR A 169 4.72 3.99 26.56
C THR A 169 5.52 2.70 26.38
N ASP A 170 5.39 1.75 27.28
CA ASP A 170 6.10 0.47 27.25
C ASP A 170 5.48 -0.54 26.26
N SER A 171 4.24 -0.31 25.85
CA SER A 171 3.48 -1.20 24.98
C SER A 171 3.36 -0.71 23.52
N VAL A 172 3.88 0.49 23.20
CA VAL A 172 3.89 1.03 21.83
C VAL A 172 5.32 1.24 21.36
N LYS A 173 5.73 0.53 20.33
CA LYS A 173 7.07 0.61 19.73
C LYS A 173 7.04 1.44 18.45
N PHE A 174 7.74 2.57 18.44
CA PHE A 174 7.95 3.44 17.27
C PHE A 174 9.28 3.06 16.61
N LEU A 175 9.26 2.25 15.56
CA LEU A 175 10.48 1.76 14.90
C LEU A 175 11.06 2.75 13.88
N GLY A 176 10.31 3.82 13.52
CA GLY A 176 10.76 4.76 12.50
C GLY A 176 10.78 4.18 11.09
N VAL A 177 11.54 4.80 10.21
CA VAL A 177 11.79 4.28 8.85
C VAL A 177 12.76 3.12 8.94
N ARG A 178 12.43 2.01 8.26
CA ARG A 178 13.25 0.80 8.22
C ARG A 178 13.45 0.35 6.78
N ASP A 179 14.58 -0.28 6.52
CA ASP A 179 14.96 -0.89 5.24
C ASP A 179 14.75 -2.41 5.22
N ASP A 180 14.33 -3.00 6.35
CA ASP A 180 14.02 -4.42 6.54
C ASP A 180 12.55 -4.65 6.95
N VAL A 181 11.63 -3.90 6.35
CA VAL A 181 10.18 -3.97 6.66
C VAL A 181 9.64 -5.37 6.43
N GLU A 182 10.13 -6.08 5.43
CA GLU A 182 9.76 -7.47 5.11
C GLU A 182 10.04 -8.45 6.27
N LYS A 183 11.03 -8.16 7.12
CA LYS A 183 11.31 -8.94 8.34
C LYS A 183 10.47 -8.49 9.53
N VAL A 184 10.29 -7.17 9.67
CA VAL A 184 9.51 -6.60 10.78
C VAL A 184 8.05 -7.06 10.69
N VAL A 185 7.46 -7.06 9.49
CA VAL A 185 6.07 -7.50 9.27
C VAL A 185 5.85 -8.96 9.68
N GLN A 186 6.87 -9.83 9.59
CA GLN A 186 6.79 -11.20 10.07
C GLN A 186 6.45 -11.29 11.58
N THR A 187 6.85 -10.28 12.36
CA THR A 187 6.64 -10.27 13.83
C THR A 187 5.18 -10.04 14.24
N PHE A 188 4.32 -9.53 13.36
CA PHE A 188 2.95 -9.18 13.67
C PHE A 188 2.06 -10.42 13.79
N ASP A 189 1.04 -10.36 14.62
CA ASP A 189 -0.04 -11.35 14.68
C ASP A 189 -1.28 -10.87 13.91
N VAL A 190 -1.43 -9.55 13.78
CA VAL A 190 -2.48 -8.90 13.00
C VAL A 190 -1.95 -7.58 12.42
N PHE A 191 -2.36 -7.26 11.20
CA PHE A 191 -2.12 -5.95 10.60
C PHE A 191 -3.34 -5.06 10.75
N LEU A 192 -3.17 -3.84 11.30
CA LEU A 192 -4.26 -2.91 11.58
C LEU A 192 -4.12 -1.64 10.73
N LEU A 193 -5.17 -1.31 9.94
CA LEU A 193 -5.18 -0.15 9.04
C LEU A 193 -6.52 0.62 9.11
N PRO A 194 -6.75 1.46 10.14
CA PRO A 194 -7.96 2.26 10.28
C PRO A 194 -7.91 3.57 9.47
N SER A 195 -7.40 3.50 8.25
CA SER A 195 -7.19 4.67 7.38
C SER A 195 -8.49 5.37 7.03
N LEU A 196 -8.45 6.70 6.93
CA LEU A 196 -9.58 7.54 6.50
C LEU A 196 -9.91 7.38 5.02
N PHE A 197 -8.92 7.04 4.22
CA PHE A 197 -9.04 6.69 2.80
C PHE A 197 -7.74 6.06 2.31
N GLU A 198 -7.84 5.20 1.30
CA GLU A 198 -6.68 4.64 0.58
C GLU A 198 -6.98 4.57 -0.93
N GLY A 199 -5.88 4.51 -1.71
CA GLY A 199 -5.95 3.92 -3.05
C GLY A 199 -5.84 2.41 -2.93
N LEU A 200 -4.81 1.80 -3.56
CA LEU A 200 -4.42 0.43 -3.23
C LEU A 200 -3.22 0.51 -2.26
N PRO A 201 -3.41 0.26 -0.94
CA PRO A 201 -2.30 0.34 0.01
C PRO A 201 -1.34 -0.85 -0.16
N VAL A 202 -0.13 -0.56 -0.64
CA VAL A 202 0.91 -1.61 -0.86
C VAL A 202 1.21 -2.35 0.44
N THR A 203 1.18 -1.66 1.58
CA THR A 203 1.39 -2.28 2.91
C THR A 203 0.37 -3.37 3.25
N MET A 204 -0.83 -3.33 2.66
CA MET A 204 -1.82 -4.41 2.76
C MET A 204 -1.38 -5.65 1.96
N VAL A 205 -0.77 -5.44 0.79
CA VAL A 205 -0.23 -6.55 -0.01
C VAL A 205 0.95 -7.19 0.72
N GLU A 206 1.83 -6.37 1.31
CA GLU A 206 2.96 -6.79 2.14
C GLU A 206 2.52 -7.62 3.34
N ALA A 207 1.50 -7.14 4.08
CA ALA A 207 0.96 -7.85 5.24
C ALA A 207 0.33 -9.20 4.85
N GLN A 208 -0.45 -9.23 3.77
CA GLN A 208 -1.05 -10.47 3.28
C GLN A 208 0.00 -11.44 2.74
N ALA A 209 1.08 -10.95 2.10
CA ALA A 209 2.21 -11.79 1.67
C ALA A 209 2.94 -12.44 2.85
N ALA A 210 2.98 -11.78 4.01
CA ALA A 210 3.48 -12.32 5.27
C ALA A 210 2.47 -13.25 5.97
N GLY A 211 1.37 -13.61 5.31
CA GLY A 211 0.35 -14.53 5.84
C GLY A 211 -0.49 -13.94 6.98
N LEU A 212 -0.58 -12.62 7.11
CA LEU A 212 -1.27 -11.96 8.22
C LEU A 212 -2.77 -11.81 7.99
N PRO A 213 -3.58 -11.92 9.04
CA PRO A 213 -4.93 -11.37 9.05
C PRO A 213 -4.83 -9.85 9.09
N CYS A 214 -5.70 -9.17 8.33
CA CYS A 214 -5.72 -7.72 8.25
C CYS A 214 -7.08 -7.19 8.72
N VAL A 215 -7.06 -6.20 9.62
CA VAL A 215 -8.27 -5.47 10.04
C VAL A 215 -8.17 -4.06 9.51
N ILE A 216 -9.13 -3.67 8.68
CA ILE A 216 -9.11 -2.41 7.93
C ILE A 216 -10.41 -1.64 8.09
N SER A 217 -10.38 -0.34 7.78
CA SER A 217 -11.61 0.46 7.71
C SER A 217 -12.41 0.20 6.43
N ASP A 218 -13.69 0.52 6.46
CA ASP A 218 -14.59 0.54 5.30
C ASP A 218 -14.23 1.61 4.25
N ARG A 219 -13.20 2.42 4.52
CA ARG A 219 -12.64 3.44 3.61
C ARG A 219 -11.45 2.95 2.81
N VAL A 220 -11.00 1.73 3.09
CA VAL A 220 -9.96 1.02 2.30
C VAL A 220 -10.66 0.17 1.24
N PRO A 221 -10.23 0.23 -0.04
CA PRO A 221 -10.86 -0.57 -1.09
C PRO A 221 -10.77 -2.07 -0.82
N VAL A 222 -11.90 -2.78 -0.92
CA VAL A 222 -11.97 -4.24 -0.69
C VAL A 222 -11.19 -5.02 -1.76
N GLU A 223 -10.93 -4.41 -2.91
CA GLU A 223 -10.10 -5.00 -3.97
C GLU A 223 -8.66 -5.28 -3.55
N CYS A 224 -8.23 -4.78 -2.37
CA CYS A 224 -6.95 -5.14 -1.79
C CYS A 224 -6.99 -6.45 -0.99
N ASP A 225 -8.15 -7.07 -0.79
CA ASP A 225 -8.23 -8.42 -0.23
C ASP A 225 -7.86 -9.46 -1.29
N ILE A 226 -6.65 -10.00 -1.16
CA ILE A 226 -6.06 -10.96 -2.09
C ILE A 226 -6.21 -12.38 -1.55
N THR A 227 -6.13 -12.53 -0.22
CA THR A 227 -6.01 -13.82 0.46
C THR A 227 -7.30 -14.29 1.12
N GLY A 228 -8.34 -13.45 1.17
CA GLY A 228 -9.56 -13.70 1.93
C GLY A 228 -9.39 -13.52 3.45
N ASN A 229 -8.28 -12.93 3.88
CA ASN A 229 -7.94 -12.76 5.29
C ASN A 229 -8.13 -11.31 5.77
N VAL A 230 -8.99 -10.55 5.10
CA VAL A 230 -9.25 -9.14 5.43
C VAL A 230 -10.61 -9.01 6.11
N THR A 231 -10.62 -8.40 7.29
CA THR A 231 -11.84 -8.04 8.01
C THR A 231 -12.05 -6.54 7.93
N VAL A 232 -13.21 -6.13 7.40
CA VAL A 232 -13.59 -4.72 7.28
C VAL A 232 -14.40 -4.31 8.48
N VAL A 233 -14.02 -3.20 9.14
CA VAL A 233 -14.76 -2.60 10.25
C VAL A 233 -15.11 -1.15 9.90
N PRO A 234 -16.36 -0.71 10.05
CA PRO A 234 -16.72 0.69 9.81
C PRO A 234 -15.95 1.65 10.73
N LEU A 235 -15.53 2.80 10.18
CA LEU A 235 -14.79 3.81 10.95
C LEU A 235 -15.64 4.50 12.04
N ASP A 236 -16.95 4.47 11.92
CA ASP A 236 -17.87 5.03 12.89
C ASP A 236 -18.17 4.07 14.08
N GLU A 237 -17.64 2.85 14.04
CA GLU A 237 -17.66 1.94 15.19
C GLU A 237 -16.69 2.40 16.28
N THR A 238 -16.99 2.01 17.53
CA THR A 238 -16.18 2.40 18.68
C THR A 238 -14.82 1.69 18.71
N PRO A 239 -13.80 2.26 19.39
CA PRO A 239 -12.51 1.60 19.60
C PRO A 239 -12.63 0.21 20.23
N GLU A 240 -13.59 0.00 21.14
CA GLU A 240 -13.83 -1.27 21.81
C GLU A 240 -14.33 -2.33 20.82
N LYS A 241 -15.19 -1.94 19.86
CA LYS A 241 -15.66 -2.84 18.80
C LYS A 241 -14.52 -3.27 17.88
N TRP A 242 -13.67 -2.31 17.49
CA TRP A 242 -12.46 -2.60 16.74
C TRP A 242 -11.53 -3.53 17.50
N ALA A 243 -11.34 -3.27 18.81
CA ALA A 243 -10.52 -4.10 19.68
C ALA A 243 -10.99 -5.55 19.72
N ASP A 244 -12.31 -5.77 19.83
CA ASP A 244 -12.87 -7.14 19.84
C ASP A 244 -12.57 -7.90 18.54
N VAL A 245 -12.69 -7.22 17.40
CA VAL A 245 -12.37 -7.81 16.09
C VAL A 245 -10.88 -8.13 16.00
N VAL A 246 -10.00 -7.20 16.38
CA VAL A 246 -8.54 -7.39 16.34
C VAL A 246 -8.11 -8.55 17.25
N ILE A 247 -8.62 -8.60 18.49
CA ILE A 247 -8.33 -9.68 19.46
C ILE A 247 -8.81 -11.02 18.92
N ASN A 248 -10.00 -11.06 18.32
CA ASN A 248 -10.50 -12.29 17.72
C ASN A 248 -9.59 -12.79 16.59
N GLN A 249 -9.11 -11.88 15.72
CA GLN A 249 -8.16 -12.24 14.66
C GLN A 249 -6.83 -12.76 15.24
N MET A 250 -6.26 -12.07 16.22
CA MET A 250 -5.00 -12.49 16.86
C MET A 250 -5.09 -13.89 17.51
N ASN A 251 -6.24 -14.23 18.10
CA ASN A 251 -6.38 -15.46 18.87
C ASN A 251 -6.81 -16.68 18.03
N ASN A 252 -7.47 -16.45 16.90
CA ASN A 252 -8.11 -17.52 16.12
C ASN A 252 -7.54 -17.69 14.70
N PHE A 253 -6.62 -16.82 14.30
CA PHE A 253 -6.01 -16.91 12.97
C PHE A 253 -4.65 -17.60 13.01
N GLU A 254 -4.46 -18.56 12.11
CA GLU A 254 -3.18 -19.22 11.88
C GLU A 254 -2.54 -18.69 10.60
N LYS A 255 -1.30 -18.20 10.70
CA LYS A 255 -0.53 -17.71 9.55
C LYS A 255 -0.27 -18.86 8.58
N LYS A 256 -0.43 -18.56 7.29
CA LYS A 256 -0.20 -19.50 6.19
C LYS A 256 0.67 -18.85 5.09
N ASP A 257 1.34 -19.70 4.34
CA ASP A 257 2.02 -19.27 3.13
C ASP A 257 1.00 -18.86 2.06
N THR A 258 0.98 -17.59 1.73
CA THR A 258 0.06 -16.97 0.76
C THR A 258 0.78 -16.58 -0.55
N TYR A 259 2.03 -16.97 -0.73
CA TYR A 259 2.88 -16.55 -1.84
C TYR A 259 2.21 -16.74 -3.22
N SER A 260 1.65 -17.92 -3.48
CA SER A 260 0.98 -18.21 -4.77
C SER A 260 -0.20 -17.27 -5.02
N GLN A 261 -1.02 -16.98 -3.99
CA GLN A 261 -2.15 -16.07 -4.12
C GLN A 261 -1.70 -14.64 -4.49
N ILE A 262 -0.59 -14.16 -3.91
CA ILE A 262 -0.02 -12.84 -4.22
C ILE A 262 0.50 -12.79 -5.65
N VAL A 263 1.20 -13.83 -6.10
CA VAL A 263 1.72 -13.96 -7.46
C VAL A 263 0.59 -14.03 -8.48
N ASP A 264 -0.38 -14.92 -8.26
CA ASP A 264 -1.53 -15.12 -9.16
C ASP A 264 -2.41 -13.87 -9.26
N ALA A 265 -2.50 -13.11 -8.18
CA ALA A 265 -3.16 -11.81 -8.18
C ALA A 265 -2.35 -10.70 -8.89
N GLY A 266 -1.13 -10.97 -9.37
CA GLY A 266 -0.31 -10.04 -10.12
C GLY A 266 0.38 -8.97 -9.27
N PHE A 267 0.75 -9.30 -8.03
CA PHE A 267 1.46 -8.39 -7.12
C PHE A 267 2.94 -8.76 -6.91
N ASP A 268 3.46 -9.77 -7.63
CA ASP A 268 4.89 -10.07 -7.56
C ASP A 268 5.70 -9.28 -8.59
N ILE A 269 6.72 -8.56 -8.10
CA ILE A 269 7.56 -7.69 -8.93
C ILE A 269 8.37 -8.45 -9.98
N LYS A 270 8.78 -9.69 -9.67
CA LYS A 270 9.56 -10.51 -10.61
C LYS A 270 8.70 -10.96 -11.78
N ALA A 271 7.49 -11.43 -11.50
CA ALA A 271 6.53 -11.81 -12.54
C ALA A 271 6.13 -10.59 -13.39
N GLN A 272 5.89 -9.45 -12.75
CA GLN A 272 5.54 -8.22 -13.47
C GLN A 272 6.70 -7.67 -14.32
N ALA A 273 7.94 -7.81 -13.88
CA ALA A 273 9.10 -7.36 -14.65
C ALA A 273 9.25 -8.16 -15.96
N VAL A 274 9.07 -9.49 -15.89
CA VAL A 274 9.07 -10.35 -17.08
C VAL A 274 7.94 -9.96 -18.04
N TRP A 275 6.72 -9.83 -17.52
CA TRP A 275 5.56 -9.42 -18.32
C TRP A 275 5.77 -8.05 -18.96
N LEU A 276 6.36 -7.07 -18.23
CA LEU A 276 6.61 -5.73 -18.76
C LEU A 276 7.68 -5.73 -19.86
N GLU A 277 8.71 -6.56 -19.70
CA GLU A 277 9.73 -6.75 -20.73
C GLU A 277 9.13 -7.33 -22.01
N GLU A 278 8.31 -8.36 -21.90
CA GLU A 278 7.58 -8.95 -23.03
C GLU A 278 6.67 -7.94 -23.71
N PHE A 279 5.94 -7.15 -22.92
CA PHE A 279 5.12 -6.07 -23.44
C PHE A 279 5.96 -5.04 -24.24
N TYR A 280 7.12 -4.64 -23.73
CA TYR A 280 8.00 -3.70 -24.42
C TYR A 280 8.53 -4.27 -25.73
N ARG A 281 8.92 -5.54 -25.75
CA ARG A 281 9.37 -6.25 -26.97
C ARG A 281 8.29 -6.25 -28.02
N LYS A 282 7.11 -6.71 -27.66
CA LYS A 282 5.95 -6.76 -28.56
C LYS A 282 5.58 -5.37 -29.11
N ALA A 283 5.51 -4.36 -28.25
CA ALA A 283 5.21 -2.99 -28.67
C ALA A 283 6.26 -2.42 -29.63
N LEU A 284 7.53 -2.80 -29.54
CA LEU A 284 8.57 -2.41 -30.49
C LEU A 284 8.45 -3.17 -31.81
N GLU A 285 8.18 -4.46 -31.78
CA GLU A 285 7.98 -5.29 -33.00
C GLU A 285 6.82 -4.78 -33.83
N GLU A 286 5.69 -4.43 -33.19
CA GLU A 286 4.52 -3.82 -33.81
C GLU A 286 4.83 -2.47 -34.50
N ASN A 287 5.92 -1.80 -34.08
CA ASN A 287 6.44 -0.57 -34.68
C ASN A 287 7.64 -0.82 -35.62
N GLY A 288 7.87 -2.07 -36.05
CA GLY A 288 8.86 -2.44 -37.06
C GLY A 288 10.30 -2.54 -36.57
N PHE A 289 10.53 -2.63 -35.27
CA PHE A 289 11.86 -2.88 -34.71
C PHE A 289 12.09 -4.36 -34.50
N LYS A 290 13.16 -4.90 -35.11
CA LYS A 290 13.69 -6.24 -34.79
C LYS A 290 14.52 -6.16 -33.51
N LEU A 291 14.26 -7.04 -32.55
CA LEU A 291 14.94 -7.12 -31.25
C LEU A 291 15.83 -8.36 -31.20
#